data_e35bf9f2a7eebb9f5e7968b843a29a1e
#
_entry.id   e35bf9f2a7eebb9f5e7968b843a29a1e
#
_cell.length_a   1.000
_cell.length_b   1.000
_cell.length_c   1.000
_cell.angle_alpha   90.00
_cell.angle_beta   90.00
_cell.angle_gamma   90.00
#
_symmetry.space_group_name_H-M   'P 1'
#
loop_
_entity.id
_entity.type
_entity.pdbx_description
1 polymer ?
#
loop_
_entity_poly.entity_id
_entity_poly.type
_entity_poly.pdbx_seq_one_letter_code
_entity_poly.pdbx_strand_id
1 'polypeptide(L)'
;MPDRIALVIPVRSFEHGKTRLADAFTPDQRSRLARAMAEIVVAPRVDADTIVVCNDESIAHWARSRAAQVVTTDATGLNPSLLASRESILRSTDADWIVVAHADLPLATDIVGAVAAAIAARPSGHDCVFVATDRRRDGTNVLALSRANFARWEFAYGPNSLSAHTDQAGRLGIRVIEIDHASLAVDIDTHDDVHLVRDFVAGVLPDWTPADPT
;
A
#
# COMPACT_ATOMS: atom_id res chain seq x y z
N MET A 1 11.13 12.43 20.84
CA MET A 1 9.71 12.18 20.49
C MET A 1 9.68 10.96 19.60
N PRO A 2 8.59 10.17 19.56
CA PRO A 2 8.48 9.12 18.56
C PRO A 2 8.49 9.69 17.15
N ASP A 3 9.05 8.93 16.19
CA ASP A 3 9.06 9.32 14.76
C ASP A 3 7.61 9.44 14.26
N ARG A 4 7.28 10.52 13.57
CA ARG A 4 5.95 10.73 12.98
C ARG A 4 5.85 10.05 11.63
N ILE A 5 4.74 9.39 11.37
CA ILE A 5 4.50 8.61 10.15
C ILE A 5 3.37 9.25 9.33
N ALA A 6 3.55 9.32 8.01
CA ALA A 6 2.48 9.55 7.05
C ALA A 6 2.31 8.31 6.16
N LEU A 7 1.10 7.78 6.10
CA LEU A 7 0.73 6.66 5.26
C LEU A 7 0.16 7.17 3.94
N VAL A 8 0.84 6.88 2.85
CA VAL A 8 0.50 7.27 1.48
C VAL A 8 -0.06 6.06 0.75
N ILE A 9 -1.28 6.18 0.25
CA ILE A 9 -2.02 5.07 -0.36
C ILE A 9 -2.45 5.49 -1.77
N PRO A 10 -1.78 5.00 -2.82
CA PRO A 10 -2.21 5.22 -4.19
C PRO A 10 -3.47 4.40 -4.49
N VAL A 11 -4.55 5.07 -4.91
CA VAL A 11 -5.81 4.42 -5.30
C VAL A 11 -6.22 4.95 -6.67
N ARG A 12 -6.36 4.05 -7.67
CA ARG A 12 -6.67 4.47 -9.05
C ARG A 12 -8.17 4.47 -9.33
N SER A 13 -8.79 3.31 -9.20
CA SER A 13 -10.22 3.10 -9.43
C SER A 13 -10.63 1.77 -8.81
N PHE A 14 -11.82 1.72 -8.26
CA PHE A 14 -12.38 0.44 -7.80
C PHE A 14 -12.96 -0.37 -8.95
N GLU A 15 -13.41 0.27 -10.03
CA GLU A 15 -14.12 -0.37 -11.13
C GLU A 15 -13.20 -1.15 -12.08
N HIS A 16 -11.98 -0.67 -12.28
CA HIS A 16 -11.04 -1.19 -13.30
C HIS A 16 -9.92 -2.05 -12.71
N GLY A 17 -9.99 -2.36 -11.41
CA GLY A 17 -9.00 -3.18 -10.73
C GLY A 17 -9.25 -4.68 -10.84
N LYS A 18 -8.24 -5.48 -10.40
CA LYS A 18 -8.37 -6.93 -10.19
C LYS A 18 -8.83 -7.73 -11.41
N THR A 19 -8.36 -7.36 -12.59
CA THR A 19 -8.74 -8.02 -13.87
C THR A 19 -8.34 -9.50 -13.90
N ARG A 20 -7.27 -9.91 -13.18
CA ARG A 20 -6.86 -11.31 -13.05
C ARG A 20 -7.87 -12.18 -12.28
N LEU A 21 -8.81 -11.56 -11.60
CA LEU A 21 -9.89 -12.23 -10.88
C LEU A 21 -11.20 -12.27 -11.71
N ALA A 22 -11.16 -11.95 -13.01
CA ALA A 22 -12.36 -11.85 -13.84
C ALA A 22 -13.09 -13.19 -14.03
N ASP A 23 -12.37 -14.31 -13.92
CA ASP A 23 -12.95 -15.65 -14.03
C ASP A 23 -13.68 -16.07 -12.74
N ALA A 24 -13.34 -15.44 -11.60
CA ALA A 24 -13.94 -15.79 -10.29
C ALA A 24 -14.99 -14.79 -9.82
N PHE A 25 -14.92 -13.53 -10.28
CA PHE A 25 -15.77 -12.45 -9.78
C PHE A 25 -16.30 -11.57 -10.91
N THR A 26 -17.55 -11.18 -10.79
CA THR A 26 -18.14 -10.16 -11.66
C THR A 26 -17.45 -8.79 -11.48
N PRO A 27 -17.59 -7.86 -12.42
CA PRO A 27 -17.06 -6.50 -12.26
C PRO A 27 -17.49 -5.82 -10.96
N ASP A 28 -18.76 -5.94 -10.57
CA ASP A 28 -19.29 -5.38 -9.32
C ASP A 28 -18.65 -6.03 -8.08
N GLN A 29 -18.50 -7.34 -8.06
CA GLN A 29 -17.84 -8.04 -6.98
C GLN A 29 -16.37 -7.63 -6.84
N ARG A 30 -15.64 -7.48 -7.95
CA ARG A 30 -14.25 -6.99 -7.92
C ARG A 30 -14.15 -5.56 -7.38
N SER A 31 -15.09 -4.69 -7.79
CA SER A 31 -15.16 -3.32 -7.28
C SER A 31 -15.42 -3.28 -5.78
N ARG A 32 -16.37 -4.09 -5.29
CA ARG A 32 -16.67 -4.21 -3.85
C ARG A 32 -15.48 -4.73 -3.05
N LEU A 33 -14.76 -5.76 -3.55
CA LEU A 33 -13.55 -6.28 -2.92
C LEU A 33 -12.44 -5.22 -2.88
N ALA A 34 -12.15 -4.56 -4.01
CA ALA A 34 -11.13 -3.51 -4.08
C ALA A 34 -11.43 -2.37 -3.10
N ARG A 35 -12.69 -1.95 -3.01
CA ARG A 35 -13.12 -0.92 -2.08
C ARG A 35 -12.99 -1.36 -0.63
N ALA A 36 -13.41 -2.58 -0.29
CA ALA A 36 -13.33 -3.09 1.08
C ALA A 36 -11.89 -3.21 1.58
N MET A 37 -10.96 -3.66 0.72
CA MET A 37 -9.54 -3.68 1.04
C MET A 37 -8.98 -2.27 1.26
N ALA A 38 -9.29 -1.34 0.36
CA ALA A 38 -8.86 0.05 0.49
C ALA A 38 -9.41 0.69 1.78
N GLU A 39 -10.63 0.35 2.21
CA GLU A 39 -11.22 0.82 3.47
C GLU A 39 -10.41 0.37 4.71
N ILE A 40 -9.84 -0.83 4.69
CA ILE A 40 -8.95 -1.31 5.76
C ILE A 40 -7.66 -0.49 5.79
N VAL A 41 -7.04 -0.30 4.62
CA VAL A 41 -5.74 0.39 4.52
C VAL A 41 -5.87 1.89 4.80
N VAL A 42 -6.98 2.52 4.37
CA VAL A 42 -7.25 3.97 4.55
C VAL A 42 -7.91 4.28 5.91
N ALA A 43 -8.25 3.26 6.72
CA ALA A 43 -8.93 3.48 7.99
C ALA A 43 -8.28 4.61 8.82
N PRO A 44 -9.06 5.53 9.40
CA PRO A 44 -8.54 6.65 10.18
C PRO A 44 -7.63 6.19 11.32
N ARG A 45 -6.50 6.87 11.50
CA ARG A 45 -5.50 6.62 12.55
C ARG A 45 -5.23 7.90 13.33
N VAL A 46 -4.96 7.75 14.61
CA VAL A 46 -4.72 8.92 15.50
C VAL A 46 -3.26 9.35 15.46
N ASP A 47 -2.38 8.43 15.11
CA ASP A 47 -0.92 8.50 15.23
C ASP A 47 -0.21 8.59 13.88
N ALA A 48 -0.96 8.70 12.79
CA ALA A 48 -0.39 8.89 11.45
C ALA A 48 -1.32 9.73 10.55
N ASP A 49 -0.71 10.56 9.72
CA ASP A 49 -1.42 11.20 8.60
C ASP A 49 -1.75 10.15 7.55
N THR A 50 -2.99 10.09 7.09
CA THR A 50 -3.40 9.23 5.97
C THR A 50 -3.61 10.08 4.72
N ILE A 51 -2.87 9.79 3.65
CA ILE A 51 -2.88 10.54 2.39
C ILE A 51 -3.22 9.57 1.25
N VAL A 52 -4.31 9.84 0.55
CA VAL A 52 -4.68 9.09 -0.66
C VAL A 52 -4.20 9.86 -1.90
N VAL A 53 -3.45 9.17 -2.76
CA VAL A 53 -3.04 9.68 -4.07
C VAL A 53 -3.96 9.09 -5.13
N CYS A 54 -4.65 9.93 -5.89
CA CYS A 54 -5.59 9.49 -6.92
C CYS A 54 -5.65 10.44 -8.11
N ASN A 55 -6.23 9.94 -9.22
CA ASN A 55 -6.54 10.70 -10.42
C ASN A 55 -8.03 10.67 -10.79
N ASP A 56 -8.88 10.34 -9.82
CA ASP A 56 -10.32 10.14 -9.99
C ASP A 56 -11.07 10.87 -8.88
N GLU A 57 -12.03 11.74 -9.24
CA GLU A 57 -12.76 12.54 -8.27
C GLU A 57 -13.69 11.70 -7.39
N SER A 58 -14.18 10.55 -7.87
CA SER A 58 -14.98 9.62 -7.05
C SER A 58 -14.15 9.01 -5.94
N ILE A 59 -12.89 8.66 -6.24
CA ILE A 59 -11.90 8.20 -5.25
C ILE A 59 -11.54 9.32 -4.29
N ALA A 60 -11.32 10.53 -4.80
CA ALA A 60 -11.02 11.70 -3.96
C ALA A 60 -12.16 11.99 -2.96
N HIS A 61 -13.41 11.96 -3.43
CA HIS A 61 -14.59 12.12 -2.58
C HIS A 61 -14.68 11.00 -1.51
N TRP A 62 -14.51 9.75 -1.95
CA TRP A 62 -14.50 8.61 -1.03
C TRP A 62 -13.40 8.73 0.03
N ALA A 63 -12.17 9.10 -0.35
CA ALA A 63 -11.06 9.24 0.59
C ALA A 63 -11.32 10.33 1.64
N ARG A 64 -11.83 11.49 1.20
CA ARG A 64 -12.24 12.57 2.13
C ARG A 64 -13.32 12.12 3.11
N SER A 65 -14.28 11.28 2.68
CA SER A 65 -15.31 10.71 3.56
C SER A 65 -14.75 9.77 4.64
N ARG A 66 -13.50 9.32 4.47
CA ARG A 66 -12.74 8.50 5.43
C ARG A 66 -11.73 9.33 6.25
N ALA A 67 -11.88 10.65 6.25
CA ALA A 67 -10.97 11.58 6.91
C ALA A 67 -9.51 11.54 6.39
N ALA A 68 -9.27 10.98 5.20
CA ALA A 68 -7.97 11.00 4.57
C ALA A 68 -7.73 12.33 3.85
N GLN A 69 -6.50 12.80 3.88
CA GLN A 69 -6.04 13.85 2.99
C GLN A 69 -5.96 13.31 1.56
N VAL A 70 -6.16 14.17 0.57
CA VAL A 70 -6.15 13.77 -0.84
C VAL A 70 -5.14 14.60 -1.61
N VAL A 71 -4.28 13.90 -2.33
CA VAL A 71 -3.38 14.48 -3.34
C VAL A 71 -3.82 13.98 -4.70
N THR A 72 -4.30 14.89 -5.55
CA THR A 72 -4.71 14.55 -6.93
C THR A 72 -3.56 14.73 -7.91
N THR A 73 -3.55 13.92 -8.97
CA THR A 73 -2.54 13.96 -10.04
C THR A 73 -3.18 13.55 -11.36
N ASP A 74 -2.71 14.14 -12.47
CA ASP A 74 -3.12 13.73 -13.82
C ASP A 74 -2.27 12.56 -14.37
N ALA A 75 -1.24 12.16 -13.64
CA ALA A 75 -0.37 11.07 -14.04
C ALA A 75 -1.11 9.73 -14.00
N THR A 76 -0.84 8.87 -14.99
CA THR A 76 -1.41 7.53 -15.09
C THR A 76 -0.38 6.47 -14.74
N GLY A 77 -0.76 5.48 -13.92
CA GLY A 77 0.13 4.44 -13.42
C GLY A 77 0.67 4.75 -12.02
N LEU A 78 1.02 3.70 -11.28
CA LEU A 78 1.43 3.81 -9.88
C LEU A 78 2.69 4.65 -9.70
N ASN A 79 3.78 4.29 -10.39
CA ASN A 79 5.06 4.97 -10.27
C ASN A 79 4.99 6.45 -10.73
N PRO A 80 4.43 6.78 -11.92
CA PRO A 80 4.26 8.16 -12.33
C PRO A 80 3.38 8.98 -11.39
N SER A 81 2.31 8.40 -10.85
CA SER A 81 1.43 9.09 -9.90
C SER A 81 2.15 9.45 -8.61
N LEU A 82 2.90 8.53 -8.02
CA LEU A 82 3.71 8.80 -6.82
C LEU A 82 4.79 9.84 -7.09
N LEU A 83 5.46 9.75 -8.24
CA LEU A 83 6.49 10.70 -8.63
C LEU A 83 5.94 12.12 -8.80
N ALA A 84 4.83 12.27 -9.53
CA ALA A 84 4.18 13.56 -9.76
C ALA A 84 3.60 14.16 -8.48
N SER A 85 3.15 13.31 -7.55
CA SER A 85 2.56 13.73 -6.27
C SER A 85 3.56 14.01 -5.16
N ARG A 86 4.83 13.68 -5.35
CA ARG A 86 5.90 13.71 -4.32
C ARG A 86 5.93 15.02 -3.54
N GLU A 87 6.04 16.15 -4.23
CA GLU A 87 6.12 17.44 -3.59
C GLU A 87 4.85 17.81 -2.82
N SER A 88 3.68 17.46 -3.36
CA SER A 88 2.40 17.70 -2.71
C SER A 88 2.26 16.86 -1.44
N ILE A 89 2.68 15.59 -1.48
CA ILE A 89 2.74 14.73 -0.30
C ILE A 89 3.66 15.36 0.76
N LEU A 90 4.87 15.75 0.38
CA LEU A 90 5.82 16.36 1.31
C LEU A 90 5.33 17.69 1.92
N ARG A 91 4.48 18.46 1.22
CA ARG A 91 3.87 19.67 1.74
C ARG A 91 2.66 19.41 2.64
N SER A 92 2.00 18.28 2.49
CA SER A 92 0.76 17.97 3.24
C SER A 92 1.01 17.37 4.62
N THR A 93 2.24 16.99 4.94
CA THR A 93 2.60 16.41 6.24
C THR A 93 3.99 16.85 6.68
N ASP A 94 4.22 16.91 7.98
CA ASP A 94 5.55 17.08 8.58
C ASP A 94 6.12 15.76 9.12
N ALA A 95 5.62 14.62 8.67
CA ALA A 95 6.07 13.31 9.10
C ALA A 95 7.56 13.09 8.81
N ASP A 96 8.24 12.37 9.71
CA ASP A 96 9.65 11.98 9.57
C ASP A 96 9.79 10.81 8.58
N TRP A 97 8.75 9.97 8.52
CA TRP A 97 8.68 8.80 7.66
C TRP A 97 7.45 8.83 6.77
N ILE A 98 7.67 8.58 5.47
CA ILE A 98 6.61 8.44 4.47
C ILE A 98 6.51 6.95 4.12
N VAL A 99 5.34 6.39 4.36
CA VAL A 99 5.05 4.97 4.15
C VAL A 99 4.11 4.84 2.97
N VAL A 100 4.58 4.27 1.88
CA VAL A 100 3.74 3.94 0.73
C VAL A 100 3.20 2.53 0.93
N ALA A 101 1.90 2.36 0.95
CA ALA A 101 1.24 1.05 1.07
C ALA A 101 0.26 0.82 -0.08
N HIS A 102 0.20 -0.41 -0.56
CA HIS A 102 -0.82 -0.82 -1.52
C HIS A 102 -2.21 -0.82 -0.87
N ALA A 103 -3.23 -0.52 -1.67
CA ALA A 103 -4.64 -0.44 -1.21
C ALA A 103 -5.35 -1.81 -1.15
N ASP A 104 -4.69 -2.89 -1.53
CA ASP A 104 -5.27 -4.22 -1.72
C ASP A 104 -4.77 -5.26 -0.70
N LEU A 105 -4.50 -4.78 0.51
CA LEU A 105 -4.02 -5.58 1.65
C LEU A 105 -5.19 -5.87 2.62
N PRO A 106 -5.91 -6.99 2.46
CA PRO A 106 -7.15 -7.27 3.20
C PRO A 106 -6.94 -7.51 4.71
N LEU A 107 -5.72 -7.83 5.12
CA LEU A 107 -5.38 -8.15 6.51
C LEU A 107 -4.57 -7.02 7.20
N ALA A 108 -4.26 -5.94 6.50
CA ALA A 108 -3.33 -4.90 6.97
C ALA A 108 -4.00 -3.88 7.90
N THR A 109 -4.53 -4.33 9.02
CA THR A 109 -5.23 -3.49 10.00
C THR A 109 -4.31 -2.58 10.81
N ASP A 110 -3.01 -2.94 10.93
CA ASP A 110 -2.01 -2.18 11.72
C ASP A 110 -0.69 -1.97 10.95
N ILE A 111 -0.76 -1.32 9.79
CA ILE A 111 0.43 -0.97 9.00
C ILE A 111 1.36 -0.03 9.78
N VAL A 112 0.78 0.98 10.43
CA VAL A 112 1.53 2.02 11.12
C VAL A 112 2.26 1.44 12.34
N GLY A 113 1.62 0.61 13.15
CA GLY A 113 2.26 -0.05 14.28
C GLY A 113 3.40 -0.98 13.86
N ALA A 114 3.21 -1.79 12.81
CA ALA A 114 4.25 -2.66 12.28
C ALA A 114 5.48 -1.86 11.78
N VAL A 115 5.24 -0.77 11.04
CA VAL A 115 6.30 0.12 10.55
C VAL A 115 6.99 0.84 11.70
N ALA A 116 6.24 1.39 12.66
CA ALA A 116 6.80 2.10 13.82
C ALA A 116 7.70 1.17 14.66
N ALA A 117 7.28 -0.08 14.86
CA ALA A 117 8.09 -1.08 15.55
C ALA A 117 9.42 -1.36 14.81
N ALA A 118 9.37 -1.52 13.49
CA ALA A 118 10.55 -1.72 12.68
C ALA A 118 11.49 -0.49 12.71
N ILE A 119 10.93 0.71 12.62
CA ILE A 119 11.70 1.97 12.72
C ILE A 119 12.38 2.08 14.09
N ALA A 120 11.68 1.75 15.18
CA ALA A 120 12.23 1.81 16.53
C ALA A 120 13.38 0.81 16.73
N ALA A 121 13.34 -0.34 16.05
CA ALA A 121 14.37 -1.38 16.11
C ALA A 121 15.56 -1.14 15.15
N ARG A 122 15.57 -0.03 14.38
CA ARG A 122 16.62 0.25 13.39
C ARG A 122 18.00 0.36 14.02
N PRO A 123 19.05 -0.11 13.33
CA PRO A 123 20.41 0.08 13.78
C PRO A 123 20.79 1.56 13.83
N SER A 124 21.41 2.01 14.92
CA SER A 124 21.90 3.37 15.06
C SER A 124 22.99 3.71 14.03
N GLY A 125 22.97 4.93 13.50
CA GLY A 125 24.01 5.43 12.60
C GLY A 125 23.91 4.93 11.16
N HIS A 126 22.84 4.24 10.79
CA HIS A 126 22.62 3.77 9.42
C HIS A 126 21.37 4.41 8.84
N ASP A 127 21.44 4.85 7.58
CA ASP A 127 20.27 5.21 6.79
C ASP A 127 19.56 3.92 6.36
N CYS A 128 18.27 3.85 6.57
CA CYS A 128 17.49 2.64 6.34
C CYS A 128 16.23 2.94 5.54
N VAL A 129 15.80 1.94 4.76
CA VAL A 129 14.45 1.82 4.23
C VAL A 129 13.84 0.52 4.72
N PHE A 130 12.53 0.51 4.92
CA PHE A 130 11.83 -0.69 5.37
C PHE A 130 10.88 -1.15 4.29
N VAL A 131 10.82 -2.47 4.06
CA VAL A 131 9.97 -3.07 3.04
C VAL A 131 9.16 -4.22 3.66
N ALA A 132 7.85 -4.25 3.39
CA ALA A 132 7.08 -5.48 3.51
C ALA A 132 6.82 -6.01 2.11
N THR A 133 7.25 -7.23 1.86
CA THR A 133 7.10 -7.89 0.56
C THR A 133 5.79 -8.66 0.49
N ASP A 134 5.35 -8.99 -0.73
CA ASP A 134 4.29 -9.94 -0.95
C ASP A 134 4.73 -11.38 -0.56
N ARG A 135 3.78 -12.29 -0.45
CA ARG A 135 4.02 -13.69 -0.10
C ARG A 135 4.98 -14.42 -1.06
N ARG A 136 5.05 -13.98 -2.31
CA ARG A 136 5.92 -14.56 -3.36
C ARG A 136 7.33 -13.96 -3.34
N ARG A 137 7.55 -12.93 -2.53
CA ARG A 137 8.81 -12.19 -2.44
C ARG A 137 9.24 -11.54 -3.76
N ASP A 138 8.28 -11.12 -4.56
CA ASP A 138 8.45 -10.42 -5.84
C ASP A 138 8.08 -8.94 -5.73
N GLY A 139 6.97 -8.67 -5.05
CA GLY A 139 6.38 -7.36 -4.88
C GLY A 139 6.86 -6.61 -3.63
N THR A 140 6.51 -5.32 -3.58
CA THR A 140 6.67 -4.45 -2.41
C THR A 140 5.31 -3.93 -2.00
N ASN A 141 4.70 -4.54 -0.98
CA ASN A 141 3.37 -4.16 -0.48
C ASN A 141 3.41 -2.89 0.37
N VAL A 142 4.48 -2.73 1.15
CA VAL A 142 4.72 -1.53 1.97
C VAL A 142 6.18 -1.11 1.82
N LEU A 143 6.40 0.19 1.59
CA LEU A 143 7.72 0.80 1.50
C LEU A 143 7.78 2.03 2.42
N ALA A 144 8.57 1.95 3.51
CA ALA A 144 8.75 3.05 4.42
C ALA A 144 10.11 3.73 4.19
N LEU A 145 10.09 5.02 3.95
CA LEU A 145 11.21 5.86 3.60
C LEU A 145 11.31 7.01 4.59
N SER A 146 12.52 7.35 5.05
CA SER A 146 12.69 8.64 5.69
C SER A 146 12.24 9.75 4.74
N ARG A 147 11.81 10.89 5.29
CA ARG A 147 11.40 12.04 4.48
C ARG A 147 12.46 12.44 3.43
N ALA A 148 13.73 12.40 3.81
CA ALA A 148 14.85 12.70 2.92
C ALA A 148 14.98 11.66 1.78
N ASN A 149 14.79 10.37 2.08
CA ASN A 149 14.83 9.33 1.08
C ASN A 149 13.62 9.38 0.17
N PHE A 150 12.42 9.62 0.69
CA PHE A 150 11.21 9.78 -0.12
C PHE A 150 11.37 10.91 -1.14
N ALA A 151 12.00 12.03 -0.78
CA ALA A 151 12.22 13.17 -1.67
C ALA A 151 13.06 12.83 -2.91
N ARG A 152 13.91 11.81 -2.86
CA ARG A 152 14.83 11.41 -3.95
C ARG A 152 14.59 9.99 -4.47
N TRP A 153 13.58 9.27 -3.93
CA TRP A 153 13.35 7.87 -4.29
C TRP A 153 12.74 7.74 -5.69
N GLU A 154 13.23 6.78 -6.46
CA GLU A 154 12.62 6.38 -7.73
C GLU A 154 11.69 5.19 -7.49
N PHE A 155 10.39 5.39 -7.72
CA PHE A 155 9.41 4.32 -7.52
C PHE A 155 9.48 3.32 -8.67
N ALA A 156 9.57 2.03 -8.33
CA ALA A 156 9.73 0.93 -9.29
C ALA A 156 8.76 -0.22 -8.96
N TYR A 157 7.52 0.12 -8.63
CA TYR A 157 6.46 -0.87 -8.41
C TYR A 157 6.12 -1.60 -9.71
N GLY A 158 5.74 -2.87 -9.58
CA GLY A 158 5.45 -3.79 -10.67
C GLY A 158 6.20 -5.11 -10.45
N PRO A 159 6.31 -5.96 -11.46
CA PRO A 159 7.08 -7.21 -11.37
C PRO A 159 8.51 -6.95 -10.90
N ASN A 160 9.02 -7.79 -9.99
CA ASN A 160 10.35 -7.69 -9.37
C ASN A 160 10.59 -6.38 -8.58
N SER A 161 9.54 -5.73 -8.08
CA SER A 161 9.66 -4.44 -7.38
C SER A 161 10.51 -4.53 -6.10
N LEU A 162 10.50 -5.66 -5.40
CA LEU A 162 11.38 -5.89 -4.25
C LEU A 162 12.86 -5.79 -4.64
N SER A 163 13.25 -6.48 -5.71
CA SER A 163 14.63 -6.40 -6.23
C SER A 163 14.99 -4.99 -6.68
N ALA A 164 14.12 -4.34 -7.44
CA ALA A 164 14.36 -2.98 -7.95
C ALA A 164 14.56 -1.96 -6.81
N HIS A 165 13.74 -2.01 -5.77
CA HIS A 165 13.88 -1.14 -4.59
C HIS A 165 15.13 -1.48 -3.77
N THR A 166 15.47 -2.78 -3.65
CA THR A 166 16.69 -3.23 -2.95
C THR A 166 17.96 -2.77 -3.68
N ASP A 167 17.99 -2.92 -4.99
CA ASP A 167 19.11 -2.47 -5.83
C ASP A 167 19.31 -0.96 -5.77
N GLN A 168 18.20 -0.20 -5.77
CA GLN A 168 18.25 1.24 -5.60
C GLN A 168 18.80 1.63 -4.23
N ALA A 169 18.33 1.01 -3.16
CA ALA A 169 18.85 1.23 -1.81
C ALA A 169 20.36 0.97 -1.75
N GLY A 170 20.82 -0.14 -2.36
CA GLY A 170 22.23 -0.47 -2.46
C GLY A 170 23.05 0.59 -3.19
N ARG A 171 22.57 1.11 -4.33
CA ARG A 171 23.23 2.21 -5.06
C ARG A 171 23.32 3.51 -4.26
N LEU A 172 22.36 3.74 -3.36
CA LEU A 172 22.32 4.93 -2.50
C LEU A 172 23.07 4.75 -1.17
N GLY A 173 23.62 3.55 -0.89
CA GLY A 173 24.26 3.22 0.38
C GLY A 173 23.27 3.10 1.55
N ILE A 174 22.00 2.82 1.25
CA ILE A 174 20.90 2.72 2.23
C ILE A 174 20.68 1.25 2.56
N ARG A 175 20.51 0.94 3.83
CA ARG A 175 20.23 -0.42 4.29
C ARG A 175 18.75 -0.76 4.13
N VAL A 176 18.44 -1.89 3.50
CA VAL A 176 17.08 -2.43 3.45
C VAL A 176 16.82 -3.29 4.69
N ILE A 177 15.70 -3.06 5.35
CA ILE A 177 15.21 -3.85 6.48
C ILE A 177 13.82 -4.37 6.09
N GLU A 178 13.67 -5.67 6.11
CA GLU A 178 12.37 -6.30 5.83
C GLU A 178 11.48 -6.25 7.08
N ILE A 179 10.22 -5.87 6.89
CA ILE A 179 9.18 -5.97 7.92
C ILE A 179 8.53 -7.33 7.75
N ASP A 180 8.89 -8.27 8.61
CA ASP A 180 8.26 -9.60 8.66
C ASP A 180 6.94 -9.50 9.44
N HIS A 181 5.86 -9.25 8.71
CA HIS A 181 4.51 -9.14 9.29
C HIS A 181 3.48 -9.80 8.36
N ALA A 182 2.93 -10.93 8.80
CA ALA A 182 2.07 -11.79 7.98
C ALA A 182 0.88 -11.04 7.33
N SER A 183 0.28 -10.06 8.03
CA SER A 183 -0.86 -9.30 7.49
C SER A 183 -0.48 -8.34 6.36
N LEU A 184 0.80 -7.98 6.21
CA LEU A 184 1.30 -7.10 5.15
C LEU A 184 1.75 -7.87 3.92
N ALA A 185 1.90 -9.19 4.03
CA ALA A 185 2.39 -10.03 2.95
C ALA A 185 1.27 -10.53 2.00
N VAL A 186 0.00 -10.37 2.38
CA VAL A 186 -1.13 -10.88 1.60
C VAL A 186 -1.82 -9.74 0.88
N ASP A 187 -1.66 -9.72 -0.43
CA ASP A 187 -2.47 -8.97 -1.39
C ASP A 187 -3.37 -9.94 -2.16
N ILE A 188 -4.48 -9.46 -2.71
CA ILE A 188 -5.40 -10.30 -3.49
C ILE A 188 -5.24 -10.00 -4.96
N ASP A 189 -4.43 -10.75 -5.68
CA ASP A 189 -4.21 -10.59 -7.12
C ASP A 189 -4.63 -11.80 -7.94
N THR A 190 -4.63 -12.99 -7.35
CA THR A 190 -4.92 -14.26 -8.02
C THR A 190 -5.97 -15.07 -7.28
N HIS A 191 -6.45 -16.14 -7.92
CA HIS A 191 -7.37 -17.09 -7.31
C HIS A 191 -6.82 -17.72 -6.02
N ASP A 192 -5.54 -18.06 -6.00
CA ASP A 192 -4.88 -18.61 -4.82
C ASP A 192 -4.91 -17.65 -3.63
N ASP A 193 -4.77 -16.34 -3.90
CA ASP A 193 -4.80 -15.32 -2.85
C ASP A 193 -6.20 -15.21 -2.22
N VAL A 194 -7.27 -15.40 -3.01
CA VAL A 194 -8.67 -15.44 -2.54
C VAL A 194 -8.87 -16.55 -1.51
N HIS A 195 -8.30 -17.72 -1.74
CA HIS A 195 -8.42 -18.86 -0.80
C HIS A 195 -7.76 -18.57 0.54
N LEU A 196 -6.68 -17.81 0.59
CA LEU A 196 -6.00 -17.42 1.83
C LEU A 196 -6.82 -16.49 2.71
N VAL A 197 -7.71 -15.71 2.10
CA VAL A 197 -8.50 -14.69 2.78
C VAL A 197 -10.00 -14.91 2.59
N ARG A 198 -10.42 -16.15 2.43
CA ARG A 198 -11.81 -16.54 2.15
C ARG A 198 -12.81 -15.94 3.12
N ASP A 199 -12.47 -15.82 4.40
CA ASP A 199 -13.37 -15.28 5.41
C ASP A 199 -13.59 -13.78 5.20
N PHE A 200 -12.55 -13.04 4.80
CA PHE A 200 -12.68 -11.65 4.38
C PHE A 200 -13.56 -11.54 3.13
N VAL A 201 -13.30 -12.37 2.10
CA VAL A 201 -14.08 -12.37 0.86
C VAL A 201 -15.55 -12.69 1.12
N ALA A 202 -15.85 -13.70 1.93
CA ALA A 202 -17.22 -14.07 2.32
C ALA A 202 -17.92 -12.93 3.10
N GLY A 203 -17.18 -12.20 3.96
CA GLY A 203 -17.71 -11.04 4.67
C GLY A 203 -18.08 -9.88 3.76
N VAL A 204 -17.34 -9.67 2.67
CA VAL A 204 -17.60 -8.61 1.68
C VAL A 204 -18.65 -9.04 0.65
N LEU A 205 -18.64 -10.30 0.28
CA LEU A 205 -19.48 -10.92 -0.77
C LEU A 205 -20.23 -12.13 -0.21
N PRO A 206 -21.29 -11.94 0.60
CA PRO A 206 -21.99 -13.06 1.26
C PRO A 206 -22.60 -14.08 0.29
N ASP A 207 -22.90 -13.66 -0.95
CA ASP A 207 -23.45 -14.54 -1.99
C ASP A 207 -22.35 -15.25 -2.80
N TRP A 208 -21.07 -15.03 -2.49
CA TRP A 208 -19.98 -15.71 -3.16
C TRP A 208 -19.75 -17.10 -2.56
N THR A 209 -19.74 -18.10 -3.42
CA THR A 209 -19.36 -19.47 -3.06
C THR A 209 -18.02 -19.79 -3.69
N PRO A 210 -17.03 -20.26 -2.92
CA PRO A 210 -15.79 -20.75 -3.50
C PRO A 210 -16.07 -21.83 -4.54
N ALA A 211 -15.43 -21.75 -5.70
CA ALA A 211 -15.39 -22.91 -6.58
C ALA A 211 -14.65 -24.04 -5.86
N ASP A 212 -15.16 -25.27 -5.93
CA ASP A 212 -14.47 -26.42 -5.35
C ASP A 212 -13.04 -26.51 -5.91
N PRO A 213 -12.04 -26.77 -5.07
CA PRO A 213 -10.69 -27.00 -5.56
C PRO A 213 -10.68 -28.22 -6.45
N THR A 214 -10.45 -28.04 -7.75
CA THR A 214 -10.23 -29.15 -8.71
C THR A 214 -8.87 -29.76 -8.54
#